data_a633d01629124b549ad43ed998580e59
#
_entry.id   a633d01629124b549ad43ed998580e59
#
_cell.length_a   1.000
_cell.length_b   1.000
_cell.length_c   1.000
_cell.angle_alpha   90.00
_cell.angle_beta   90.00
_cell.angle_gamma   90.00
#
_symmetry.space_group_name_H-M   'P 1'
#
loop_
_entity.id
_entity.type
_entity.pdbx_description
1 polymer ?
#
loop_
_entity_poly.entity_id
_entity_poly.type
_entity_poly.pdbx_seq_one_letter_code
_entity_poly.pdbx_strand_id
1 'polypeptide(L)'
;MISLWLLAFATMTSAADPPKAQPVLIASVTKVNDGDSIEVTLDSGPARVRMSAIDTPEYDQAYGSKSSAALKAMLPVGSSVELEVVTQDQFKRLVATVWLVADGKRVNINETMLREGHAWAYRRYMREAKFCDLEAEARDKKLGLWAQPVSEWIYPPEWRFLKNGEIRTLPAPYEETREKCVAVLGLAGAATY
;
A
#
# COMPACT_ATOMS: atom_id res chain seq x y z
N MET A 1 45.29 -37.92 -38.47
CA MET A 1 44.94 -37.55 -37.06
C MET A 1 44.52 -36.08 -37.03
N ILE A 2 43.26 -35.83 -36.94
CA ILE A 2 42.70 -34.44 -36.91
C ILE A 2 42.34 -34.15 -35.47
N SER A 3 43.07 -33.23 -34.82
CA SER A 3 42.81 -32.78 -33.45
C SER A 3 41.68 -31.73 -33.48
N LEU A 4 40.55 -32.07 -32.84
CA LEU A 4 39.41 -31.18 -32.65
C LEU A 4 39.65 -30.39 -31.38
N TRP A 5 39.83 -29.07 -31.49
CA TRP A 5 39.87 -28.15 -30.35
C TRP A 5 38.45 -27.70 -29.99
N LEU A 6 37.95 -28.13 -28.84
CA LEU A 6 36.68 -27.60 -28.27
C LEU A 6 36.98 -26.24 -27.61
N LEU A 7 36.43 -25.19 -28.18
CA LEU A 7 36.35 -23.85 -27.53
C LEU A 7 35.19 -23.85 -26.54
N ALA A 8 35.51 -23.85 -25.27
CA ALA A 8 34.50 -23.61 -24.21
C ALA A 8 34.17 -22.11 -24.12
N PHE A 9 32.96 -21.73 -24.51
CA PHE A 9 32.44 -20.39 -24.25
C PHE A 9 31.97 -20.32 -22.78
N ALA A 10 32.70 -19.60 -21.95
CA ALA A 10 32.25 -19.24 -20.62
C ALA A 10 31.19 -18.12 -20.74
N THR A 11 29.93 -18.43 -20.44
CA THR A 11 28.86 -17.41 -20.29
C THR A 11 29.07 -16.69 -18.99
N MET A 12 29.56 -15.45 -19.07
CA MET A 12 29.55 -14.54 -17.92
C MET A 12 28.10 -14.13 -17.61
N THR A 13 27.52 -14.70 -16.57
CA THR A 13 26.30 -14.22 -15.97
C THR A 13 26.64 -12.90 -15.27
N SER A 14 26.18 -11.78 -15.82
CA SER A 14 26.21 -10.48 -15.15
C SER A 14 25.33 -10.56 -13.89
N ALA A 15 25.95 -10.44 -12.73
CA ALA A 15 25.20 -10.26 -11.49
C ALA A 15 24.47 -8.92 -11.57
N ALA A 16 23.15 -8.94 -11.43
CA ALA A 16 22.37 -7.72 -11.31
C ALA A 16 22.82 -6.95 -10.06
N ASP A 17 22.99 -5.64 -10.20
CA ASP A 17 23.31 -4.78 -9.06
C ASP A 17 22.26 -4.96 -7.94
N PRO A 18 22.67 -4.95 -6.66
CA PRO A 18 21.73 -5.01 -5.56
C PRO A 18 20.75 -3.83 -5.63
N PRO A 19 19.46 -4.03 -5.29
CA PRO A 19 18.47 -2.99 -5.33
C PRO A 19 18.93 -1.79 -4.49
N LYS A 20 18.90 -0.61 -5.11
CA LYS A 20 19.31 0.64 -4.46
C LYS A 20 18.42 0.88 -3.25
N ALA A 21 19.01 1.04 -2.07
CA ALA A 21 18.27 1.32 -0.84
C ALA A 21 17.36 2.53 -1.04
N GLN A 22 16.07 2.37 -0.72
CA GLN A 22 15.12 3.47 -0.83
C GLN A 22 15.46 4.56 0.19
N PRO A 23 15.31 5.84 -0.16
CA PRO A 23 15.58 6.92 0.78
C PRO A 23 14.59 6.85 1.96
N VAL A 24 15.13 6.92 3.16
CA VAL A 24 14.35 7.02 4.40
C VAL A 24 14.38 8.47 4.86
N LEU A 25 13.22 9.09 5.02
CA LEU A 25 13.08 10.45 5.50
C LEU A 25 12.46 10.43 6.90
N ILE A 26 12.99 11.24 7.80
CA ILE A 26 12.39 11.43 9.14
C ILE A 26 11.43 12.62 9.05
N ALA A 27 10.24 12.46 9.62
CA ALA A 27 9.19 13.46 9.56
C ALA A 27 8.35 13.52 10.85
N SER A 28 7.68 14.63 11.07
CA SER A 28 6.65 14.78 12.10
C SER A 28 5.28 14.92 11.46
N VAL A 29 4.30 14.13 11.93
CA VAL A 29 2.92 14.18 11.44
C VAL A 29 2.28 15.49 11.86
N THR A 30 1.72 16.24 10.90
CA THR A 30 1.00 17.49 11.14
C THR A 30 -0.51 17.34 10.95
N LYS A 31 -0.93 16.39 10.11
CA LYS A 31 -2.36 16.13 9.85
C LYS A 31 -2.57 14.75 9.26
N VAL A 32 -3.67 14.11 9.61
CA VAL A 32 -4.21 12.94 8.90
C VAL A 32 -5.43 13.40 8.10
N ASN A 33 -5.37 13.26 6.78
CA ASN A 33 -6.42 13.71 5.87
C ASN A 33 -7.55 12.66 5.75
N ASP A 34 -7.17 11.42 5.51
CA ASP A 34 -8.05 10.26 5.38
C ASP A 34 -7.35 9.00 5.92
N GLY A 35 -7.79 7.80 5.52
CA GLY A 35 -7.24 6.53 6.03
C GLY A 35 -5.86 6.16 5.47
N ASP A 36 -5.37 6.83 4.43
CA ASP A 36 -4.09 6.51 3.79
C ASP A 36 -3.28 7.74 3.31
N SER A 37 -3.68 8.94 3.73
CA SER A 37 -2.99 10.18 3.37
C SER A 37 -2.74 11.04 4.60
N ILE A 38 -1.49 11.47 4.77
CA ILE A 38 -1.07 12.34 5.88
C ILE A 38 -0.30 13.55 5.35
N GLU A 39 -0.26 14.60 6.15
CA GLU A 39 0.65 15.72 5.98
C GLU A 39 1.73 15.64 7.06
N VAL A 40 2.95 15.96 6.68
CA VAL A 40 4.12 15.87 7.56
C VAL A 40 5.01 17.10 7.38
N THR A 41 5.85 17.36 8.37
CA THR A 41 6.98 18.29 8.24
C THR A 41 8.27 17.48 8.18
N LEU A 42 9.04 17.68 7.12
CA LEU A 42 10.42 17.23 6.92
C LEU A 42 11.39 18.37 7.23
N ASP A 43 12.68 18.08 7.34
CA ASP A 43 13.72 19.14 7.42
C ASP A 43 13.67 20.08 6.21
N SER A 44 13.26 19.58 5.04
CA SER A 44 13.09 20.35 3.81
C SER A 44 11.78 21.15 3.73
N GLY A 45 10.89 21.02 4.71
CA GLY A 45 9.58 21.68 4.76
C GLY A 45 8.39 20.73 4.70
N PRO A 46 7.18 21.27 4.54
CA PRO A 46 5.94 20.49 4.57
C PRO A 46 5.83 19.56 3.34
N ALA A 47 5.31 18.35 3.56
CA ALA A 47 5.06 17.39 2.50
C ALA A 47 3.73 16.66 2.71
N ARG A 48 3.14 16.18 1.61
CA ARG A 48 1.99 15.27 1.63
C ARG A 48 2.47 13.87 1.33
N VAL A 49 1.96 12.90 2.07
CA VAL A 49 2.32 11.49 1.94
C VAL A 49 1.08 10.68 1.61
N ARG A 50 1.17 9.81 0.60
CA ARG A 50 0.21 8.75 0.29
C ARG A 50 0.84 7.43 0.72
N MET A 51 0.20 6.73 1.61
CA MET A 51 0.70 5.42 2.08
C MET A 51 0.69 4.41 0.93
N SER A 52 1.84 3.75 0.73
CA SER A 52 2.04 2.81 -0.38
C SER A 52 1.29 1.49 -0.16
N ALA A 53 0.97 0.80 -1.26
CA ALA A 53 0.43 -0.56 -1.29
C ALA A 53 -0.92 -0.79 -0.58
N ILE A 54 -1.52 0.23 0.02
CA ILE A 54 -2.85 0.16 0.62
C ILE A 54 -3.80 1.19 -0.02
N ASP A 55 -5.10 0.93 0.07
CA ASP A 55 -6.15 1.85 -0.34
C ASP A 55 -7.30 1.76 0.67
N THR A 56 -7.76 2.90 1.15
CA THR A 56 -8.79 2.95 2.19
C THR A 56 -10.11 3.41 1.64
N PRO A 57 -11.24 3.00 2.24
CA PRO A 57 -12.52 3.52 1.85
C PRO A 57 -12.52 5.06 1.88
N GLU A 58 -13.10 5.66 0.84
CA GLU A 58 -13.25 7.12 0.74
C GLU A 58 -14.09 7.64 1.90
N TYR A 59 -13.96 8.94 2.21
CA TYR A 59 -14.67 9.53 3.36
C TYR A 59 -16.19 9.32 3.32
N ASP A 60 -16.79 9.39 2.12
CA ASP A 60 -18.21 9.19 1.86
C ASP A 60 -18.61 7.74 1.52
N GLN A 61 -17.66 6.82 1.61
CA GLN A 61 -17.86 5.39 1.45
C GLN A 61 -18.15 4.73 2.80
N ALA A 62 -18.86 3.61 2.79
CA ALA A 62 -19.02 2.79 3.98
C ALA A 62 -17.65 2.52 4.63
N TYR A 63 -17.57 2.68 5.95
CA TYR A 63 -16.35 2.56 6.75
C TYR A 63 -15.29 3.68 6.57
N GLY A 64 -15.40 4.59 5.63
CA GLY A 64 -14.37 5.60 5.34
C GLY A 64 -13.99 6.47 6.54
N SER A 65 -14.98 7.01 7.24
CA SER A 65 -14.75 7.81 8.46
C SER A 65 -14.07 7.01 9.59
N LYS A 66 -14.39 5.71 9.72
CA LYS A 66 -13.77 4.82 10.71
C LYS A 66 -12.31 4.50 10.34
N SER A 67 -12.02 4.27 9.06
CA SER A 67 -10.65 4.09 8.56
C SER A 67 -9.79 5.32 8.87
N SER A 68 -10.30 6.51 8.56
CA SER A 68 -9.64 7.78 8.87
C SER A 68 -9.42 7.98 10.38
N ALA A 69 -10.40 7.62 11.21
CA ALA A 69 -10.28 7.69 12.66
C ALA A 69 -9.22 6.72 13.21
N ALA A 70 -9.12 5.51 12.63
CA ALA A 70 -8.10 4.53 13.00
C ALA A 70 -6.69 5.07 12.72
N LEU A 71 -6.44 5.62 11.53
CA LEU A 71 -5.14 6.21 11.22
C LEU A 71 -4.81 7.39 12.12
N LYS A 72 -5.79 8.24 12.47
CA LYS A 72 -5.61 9.36 13.43
C LYS A 72 -5.22 8.86 14.82
N ALA A 73 -5.76 7.72 15.26
CA ALA A 73 -5.41 7.13 16.54
C ALA A 73 -4.00 6.52 16.53
N MET A 74 -3.58 5.93 15.41
CA MET A 74 -2.23 5.35 15.24
C MET A 74 -1.15 6.44 15.08
N LEU A 75 -1.50 7.55 14.42
CA LEU A 75 -0.60 8.67 14.10
C LEU A 75 -1.16 9.99 14.61
N PRO A 76 -1.20 10.23 15.93
CA PRO A 76 -1.53 11.56 16.46
C PRO A 76 -0.60 12.64 15.91
N VAL A 77 -1.10 13.88 15.83
CA VAL A 77 -0.28 15.03 15.43
C VAL A 77 0.93 15.16 16.36
N GLY A 78 2.12 15.35 15.77
CA GLY A 78 3.40 15.36 16.47
C GLY A 78 4.10 14.00 16.50
N SER A 79 3.47 12.92 16.03
CA SER A 79 4.15 11.60 15.93
C SER A 79 5.39 11.69 15.05
N SER A 80 6.50 11.12 15.53
CA SER A 80 7.70 10.93 14.72
C SER A 80 7.54 9.70 13.83
N VAL A 81 7.75 9.87 12.54
CA VAL A 81 7.66 8.79 11.55
C VAL A 81 8.89 8.74 10.66
N GLU A 82 9.23 7.54 10.23
CA GLU A 82 10.16 7.30 9.13
C GLU A 82 9.35 6.96 7.88
N LEU A 83 9.73 7.58 6.76
CA LEU A 83 9.12 7.37 5.45
C LEU A 83 10.11 6.65 4.55
N GLU A 84 9.80 5.40 4.20
CA GLU A 84 10.49 4.71 3.10
C GLU A 84 9.82 5.09 1.79
N VAL A 85 10.42 6.06 1.10
CA VAL A 85 9.82 6.66 -0.10
C VAL A 85 10.03 5.75 -1.30
N VAL A 86 8.93 5.29 -1.88
CA VAL A 86 8.92 4.47 -3.11
C VAL A 86 9.02 5.34 -4.34
N THR A 87 8.23 6.44 -4.39
CA THR A 87 8.17 7.37 -5.53
C THR A 87 7.43 8.66 -5.14
N GLN A 88 7.24 9.55 -6.10
CA GLN A 88 6.34 10.70 -6.00
C GLN A 88 5.25 10.57 -7.07
N ASP A 89 3.99 10.79 -6.68
CA ASP A 89 2.87 10.71 -7.61
C ASP A 89 2.67 12.01 -8.42
N GLN A 90 1.74 11.96 -9.38
CA GLN A 90 1.39 13.10 -10.23
C GLN A 90 0.84 14.31 -9.46
N PHE A 91 0.37 14.12 -8.22
CA PHE A 91 -0.11 15.17 -7.33
C PHE A 91 1.00 15.71 -6.41
N LYS A 92 2.24 15.33 -6.65
CA LYS A 92 3.43 15.67 -5.84
C LYS A 92 3.36 15.18 -4.39
N ARG A 93 2.62 14.09 -4.13
CA ARG A 93 2.67 13.41 -2.84
C ARG A 93 3.82 12.41 -2.84
N LEU A 94 4.51 12.27 -1.72
CA LEU A 94 5.44 11.17 -1.50
C LEU A 94 4.64 9.89 -1.33
N VAL A 95 4.89 8.88 -2.14
CA VAL A 95 4.32 7.54 -1.95
C VAL A 95 5.29 6.74 -1.11
N ALA A 96 4.89 6.36 0.10
CA ALA A 96 5.82 5.80 1.08
C ALA A 96 5.20 4.73 1.97
N THR A 97 6.06 3.84 2.48
CA THR A 97 5.77 3.08 3.68
C THR A 97 6.02 3.98 4.89
N VAL A 98 5.03 4.07 5.77
CA VAL A 98 5.08 4.91 6.97
C VAL A 98 5.36 4.04 8.18
N TRP A 99 6.43 4.35 8.88
CA TRP A 99 6.83 3.66 10.11
C TRP A 99 6.70 4.60 11.29
N LEU A 100 5.87 4.25 12.26
CA LEU A 100 5.86 4.93 13.54
C LEU A 100 7.09 4.51 14.34
N VAL A 101 7.83 5.49 14.85
CA VAL A 101 8.99 5.25 15.71
C VAL A 101 8.67 5.76 17.12
N ALA A 102 8.52 4.84 18.05
CA ALA A 102 8.22 5.15 19.45
C ALA A 102 8.90 4.13 20.38
N ASP A 103 9.50 4.60 21.46
CA ASP A 103 10.13 3.77 22.51
C ASP A 103 11.15 2.76 21.94
N GLY A 104 11.92 3.18 20.93
CA GLY A 104 12.90 2.32 20.25
C GLY A 104 12.30 1.22 19.38
N LYS A 105 10.99 1.22 19.17
CA LYS A 105 10.27 0.29 18.30
C LYS A 105 9.88 0.97 17.00
N ARG A 106 9.83 0.18 15.95
CA ARG A 106 9.45 0.59 14.60
C ARG A 106 8.24 -0.23 14.16
N VAL A 107 7.11 0.43 13.91
CA VAL A 107 5.84 -0.20 13.56
C VAL A 107 5.43 0.24 12.15
N ASN A 108 5.21 -0.72 11.26
CA ASN A 108 4.72 -0.48 9.90
C ASN A 108 3.21 -0.15 9.94
N ILE A 109 2.87 1.12 9.74
CA ILE A 109 1.48 1.58 9.81
C ILE A 109 0.67 1.09 8.61
N ASN A 110 1.27 0.99 7.41
CA ASN A 110 0.59 0.45 6.23
C ASN A 110 0.12 -1.00 6.49
N GLU A 111 0.99 -1.84 7.03
CA GLU A 111 0.64 -3.22 7.39
C GLU A 111 -0.37 -3.29 8.54
N THR A 112 -0.26 -2.40 9.52
CA THR A 112 -1.18 -2.35 10.66
C THR A 112 -2.59 -2.01 10.19
N MET A 113 -2.75 -1.05 9.27
CA MET A 113 -4.04 -0.69 8.68
C MET A 113 -4.69 -1.90 7.98
N LEU A 114 -3.92 -2.74 7.28
CA LEU A 114 -4.43 -3.98 6.68
C LEU A 114 -4.77 -5.02 7.74
N ARG A 115 -3.86 -5.30 8.67
CA ARG A 115 -4.01 -6.32 9.70
C ARG A 115 -5.22 -6.09 10.60
N GLU A 116 -5.54 -4.83 10.87
CA GLU A 116 -6.69 -4.44 11.67
C GLU A 116 -7.98 -4.24 10.85
N GLY A 117 -7.89 -4.44 9.53
CA GLY A 117 -9.04 -4.36 8.62
C GLY A 117 -9.50 -2.93 8.33
N HIS A 118 -8.60 -1.96 8.36
CA HIS A 118 -8.92 -0.56 8.07
C HIS A 118 -8.64 -0.16 6.62
N ALA A 119 -7.97 -1.02 5.85
CA ALA A 119 -7.58 -0.80 4.47
C ALA A 119 -7.75 -2.04 3.62
N TRP A 120 -7.78 -1.86 2.31
CA TRP A 120 -7.61 -2.87 1.29
C TRP A 120 -6.14 -2.90 0.83
N ALA A 121 -5.62 -4.06 0.45
CA ALA A 121 -4.37 -4.14 -0.30
C ALA A 121 -4.58 -3.50 -1.68
N TYR A 122 -3.77 -2.53 -2.06
CA TYR A 122 -3.96 -1.80 -3.32
C TYR A 122 -3.38 -2.59 -4.49
N ARG A 123 -4.20 -3.42 -5.14
CA ARG A 123 -3.82 -4.40 -6.18
C ARG A 123 -2.94 -3.80 -7.26
N ARG A 124 -3.23 -2.58 -7.69
CA ARG A 124 -2.49 -1.90 -8.77
C ARG A 124 -1.04 -1.60 -8.40
N TYR A 125 -0.77 -1.30 -7.12
CA TYR A 125 0.51 -0.75 -6.70
C TYR A 125 1.26 -1.58 -5.66
N MET A 126 0.63 -2.59 -5.05
CA MET A 126 1.34 -3.52 -4.19
C MET A 126 2.33 -4.37 -5.00
N ARG A 127 3.42 -4.82 -4.37
CA ARG A 127 4.47 -5.63 -5.00
C ARG A 127 4.75 -6.94 -4.25
N GLU A 128 4.14 -7.14 -3.11
CA GLU A 128 4.41 -8.26 -2.23
C GLU A 128 3.11 -8.94 -1.83
N ALA A 129 3.11 -10.28 -1.85
CA ALA A 129 1.95 -11.10 -1.48
C ALA A 129 1.53 -10.90 -0.01
N LYS A 130 2.45 -10.48 0.85
CA LYS A 130 2.17 -10.24 2.28
C LYS A 130 0.99 -9.28 2.53
N PHE A 131 0.77 -8.31 1.63
CA PHE A 131 -0.37 -7.38 1.75
C PHE A 131 -1.70 -8.12 1.54
N CYS A 132 -1.74 -9.09 0.61
CA CYS A 132 -2.89 -9.96 0.44
C CYS A 132 -3.11 -10.90 1.64
N ASP A 133 -2.02 -11.36 2.24
CA ASP A 133 -2.08 -12.23 3.43
C ASP A 133 -2.69 -11.47 4.61
N LEU A 134 -2.21 -10.27 4.88
CA LEU A 134 -2.73 -9.41 5.96
C LEU A 134 -4.20 -9.05 5.77
N GLU A 135 -4.62 -8.73 4.54
CA GLU A 135 -6.01 -8.47 4.22
C GLU A 135 -6.89 -9.71 4.42
N ALA A 136 -6.44 -10.88 3.94
CA ALA A 136 -7.18 -12.14 4.08
C ALA A 136 -7.36 -12.50 5.57
N GLU A 137 -6.29 -12.38 6.37
CA GLU A 137 -6.38 -12.61 7.81
C GLU A 137 -7.37 -11.67 8.51
N ALA A 138 -7.37 -10.38 8.15
CA ALA A 138 -8.31 -9.41 8.72
C ALA A 138 -9.76 -9.75 8.35
N ARG A 139 -9.99 -10.20 7.11
CA ARG A 139 -11.29 -10.63 6.59
C ARG A 139 -11.80 -11.87 7.30
N ASP A 140 -10.96 -12.90 7.44
CA ASP A 140 -11.31 -14.15 8.11
C ASP A 140 -11.68 -13.90 9.58
N LYS A 141 -10.98 -12.97 10.23
CA LYS A 141 -11.24 -12.54 11.61
C LYS A 141 -12.38 -11.53 11.73
N LYS A 142 -12.97 -11.08 10.59
CA LYS A 142 -14.02 -10.06 10.53
C LYS A 142 -13.64 -8.77 11.25
N LEU A 143 -12.40 -8.29 11.04
CA LEU A 143 -11.91 -7.06 11.65
C LEU A 143 -12.29 -5.82 10.81
N GLY A 144 -12.48 -4.70 11.47
CA GLY A 144 -12.63 -3.41 10.84
C GLY A 144 -13.76 -3.36 9.80
N LEU A 145 -13.43 -3.02 8.55
CA LEU A 145 -14.37 -2.97 7.41
C LEU A 145 -14.97 -4.35 7.10
N TRP A 146 -14.24 -5.43 7.40
CA TRP A 146 -14.67 -6.81 7.17
C TRP A 146 -15.73 -7.31 8.16
N ALA A 147 -15.97 -6.55 9.24
CA ALA A 147 -17.10 -6.79 10.16
C ALA A 147 -18.42 -6.22 9.61
N GLN A 148 -18.38 -5.38 8.56
CA GLN A 148 -19.56 -4.82 7.94
C GLN A 148 -20.27 -5.90 7.07
N PRO A 149 -21.55 -5.71 6.70
CA PRO A 149 -22.21 -6.54 5.72
C PRO A 149 -21.42 -6.65 4.41
N VAL A 150 -21.36 -7.80 3.78
CA VAL A 150 -20.60 -8.02 2.52
C VAL A 150 -21.02 -7.05 1.41
N SER A 151 -22.29 -6.60 1.41
CA SER A 151 -22.78 -5.59 0.48
C SER A 151 -22.08 -4.21 0.62
N GLU A 152 -21.41 -3.97 1.73
CA GLU A 152 -20.63 -2.75 1.98
C GLU A 152 -19.14 -2.92 1.66
N TRP A 153 -18.70 -4.13 1.28
CA TRP A 153 -17.33 -4.38 0.87
C TRP A 153 -17.12 -3.92 -0.57
N ILE A 154 -16.93 -2.63 -0.74
CA ILE A 154 -16.72 -2.02 -2.05
C ILE A 154 -15.25 -1.62 -2.13
N TYR A 155 -14.55 -2.10 -3.15
CA TYR A 155 -13.15 -1.74 -3.37
C TYR A 155 -13.04 -0.24 -3.71
N PRO A 156 -12.16 0.54 -3.04
CA PRO A 156 -12.13 1.99 -3.21
C PRO A 156 -11.98 2.49 -4.66
N PRO A 157 -11.19 1.88 -5.55
CA PRO A 157 -11.17 2.24 -6.96
C PRO A 157 -12.53 2.11 -7.66
N GLU A 158 -13.31 1.07 -7.35
CA GLU A 158 -14.66 0.88 -7.92
C GLU A 158 -15.63 1.93 -7.42
N TRP A 159 -15.52 2.32 -6.15
CA TRP A 159 -16.29 3.44 -5.59
C TRP A 159 -15.97 4.74 -6.34
N ARG A 160 -14.70 5.04 -6.61
CA ARG A 160 -14.28 6.22 -7.39
C ARG A 160 -14.82 6.17 -8.82
N PHE A 161 -14.78 5.02 -9.50
CA PHE A 161 -15.34 4.85 -10.84
C PHE A 161 -16.86 5.07 -10.86
N LEU A 162 -17.58 4.59 -9.85
CA LEU A 162 -19.01 4.85 -9.70
C LEU A 162 -19.29 6.35 -9.52
N LYS A 163 -18.56 7.02 -8.64
CA LYS A 163 -18.73 8.45 -8.35
C LYS A 163 -18.41 9.34 -9.56
N ASN A 164 -17.45 8.95 -10.36
CA ASN A 164 -17.06 9.66 -11.59
C ASN A 164 -17.95 9.34 -12.78
N GLY A 165 -18.92 8.43 -12.64
CA GLY A 165 -19.80 8.01 -13.71
C GLY A 165 -19.16 7.07 -14.74
N GLU A 166 -17.98 6.55 -14.47
CA GLU A 166 -17.27 5.59 -15.34
C GLU A 166 -17.94 4.20 -15.30
N ILE A 167 -18.58 3.84 -14.19
CA ILE A 167 -19.48 2.69 -14.06
C ILE A 167 -20.84 3.16 -13.56
N ARG A 168 -21.92 2.47 -13.95
CA ARG A 168 -23.29 2.82 -13.54
C ARG A 168 -23.80 2.03 -12.35
N THR A 169 -23.22 0.87 -12.12
CA THR A 169 -23.56 -0.04 -11.04
C THR A 169 -22.28 -0.59 -10.42
N LEU A 170 -22.31 -0.76 -9.11
CA LEU A 170 -21.23 -1.48 -8.44
C LEU A 170 -21.24 -2.94 -8.91
N PRO A 171 -20.06 -3.56 -9.07
CA PRO A 171 -19.98 -4.98 -9.30
C PRO A 171 -20.67 -5.75 -8.15
N ALA A 172 -21.04 -7.01 -8.39
CA ALA A 172 -21.58 -7.88 -7.34
C ALA A 172 -20.64 -7.89 -6.13
N PRO A 173 -21.15 -8.17 -4.91
CA PRO A 173 -20.35 -8.14 -3.71
C PRO A 173 -19.02 -8.86 -3.92
N TYR A 174 -17.96 -8.21 -3.55
CA TYR A 174 -16.61 -8.57 -3.90
C TYR A 174 -16.24 -9.96 -3.35
N GLU A 175 -16.29 -10.97 -4.18
CA GLU A 175 -15.77 -12.31 -3.88
C GLU A 175 -14.24 -12.30 -4.01
N GLU A 176 -13.59 -11.49 -3.20
CA GLU A 176 -12.13 -11.44 -3.19
C GLU A 176 -11.58 -12.56 -2.33
N THR A 177 -10.78 -13.39 -2.94
CA THR A 177 -9.98 -14.37 -2.22
C THR A 177 -8.52 -13.92 -2.19
N ARG A 178 -7.74 -14.48 -1.25
CA ARG A 178 -6.29 -14.28 -1.22
C ARG A 178 -5.65 -14.61 -2.57
N GLU A 179 -6.08 -15.68 -3.22
CA GLU A 179 -5.56 -16.14 -4.50
C GLU A 179 -5.80 -15.12 -5.61
N LYS A 180 -7.00 -14.52 -5.67
CA LYS A 180 -7.32 -13.45 -6.62
C LYS A 180 -6.46 -12.21 -6.37
N CYS A 181 -6.27 -11.86 -5.09
CA CYS A 181 -5.40 -10.75 -4.71
C CYS A 181 -3.96 -10.99 -5.16
N VAL A 182 -3.40 -12.18 -4.91
CA VAL A 182 -2.02 -12.53 -5.29
C VAL A 182 -1.86 -12.66 -6.81
N ALA A 183 -2.87 -13.14 -7.52
CA ALA A 183 -2.79 -13.34 -8.97
C ALA A 183 -2.46 -12.04 -9.73
N VAL A 184 -2.88 -10.88 -9.24
CA VAL A 184 -2.56 -9.59 -9.89
C VAL A 184 -1.08 -9.22 -9.80
N LEU A 185 -0.30 -9.78 -8.86
CA LEU A 185 1.15 -9.52 -8.78
C LEU A 185 1.90 -10.04 -10.00
N GLY A 186 1.44 -11.16 -10.60
CA GLY A 186 2.00 -11.71 -11.82
C GLY A 186 1.57 -10.95 -13.09
N LEU A 187 0.46 -10.20 -13.04
CA LEU A 187 -0.09 -9.45 -14.18
C LEU A 187 0.35 -7.99 -14.17
N ALA A 188 0.73 -7.45 -13.03
CA ALA A 188 1.19 -6.09 -12.87
C ALA A 188 2.65 -5.95 -13.34
N GLY A 189 2.89 -6.08 -14.64
CA GLY A 189 4.10 -5.54 -15.26
C GLY A 189 4.14 -4.05 -14.98
N ALA A 190 5.05 -3.63 -14.07
CA ALA A 190 5.50 -2.25 -13.84
C ALA A 190 4.43 -1.15 -13.99
N ALA A 191 3.31 -1.23 -13.27
CA ALA A 191 2.50 -0.04 -13.08
C ALA A 191 3.32 0.96 -12.25
N THR A 192 3.73 2.06 -12.86
CA THR A 192 4.33 3.21 -12.17
C THR A 192 3.22 4.02 -11.51
N TYR A 193 3.51 4.59 -10.34
CA TYR A 193 2.62 5.51 -9.62
C TYR A 193 2.36 6.78 -10.43
#